data_3c146695b6c30a508665f1a8617bc953
#
_entry.id   3c146695b6c30a508665f1a8617bc953
#
_cell.length_a   1.000
_cell.length_b   1.000
_cell.length_c   1.000
_cell.angle_alpha   90.00
_cell.angle_beta   90.00
_cell.angle_gamma   90.00
#
_symmetry.space_group_name_H-M   'P 1'
#
loop_
_entity.id
_entity.type
_entity.pdbx_description
1 polymer ?
#
loop_
_entity_poly.entity_id
_entity_poly.type
_entity_poly.pdbx_seq_one_letter_code
_entity_poly.pdbx_strand_id
1 'polypeptide(L)'
;MEENFNPRTESALKENNYEGQIRPKEFAEFAGQEKNLENLKIFVKAALLRGEALDHVLFHGPPGLGKTTLANIVANELGVNMKVTSGPVLDKPGDLAGLLTSLDTGDVLFIDEIHRLSPVVEEYLYSAMEDYRIDIMVDKGPGAHSIQININPFTLIGATTRSGLLTSPLRARFGIKCHLEYYDADVLFKIVKRSAGILDIEIEDQAAKEIALRSRGTPRIANALLRRVRDFAQVKGDGIITLGITKMALDALNIDKRGLDSIDNKILTTLIEKFKGGPVGVGTLATAISEDPGTLEEVYEPFLIKEGFLTRTPRGRVVTDLAYKHLGLTRADADTTLF
;
A
#
# COMPACT_ATOMS: atom_id res chain seq x y z
N MET A 1 12.16 8.23 -40.06
CA MET A 1 12.13 8.57 -38.63
C MET A 1 11.99 7.26 -37.88
N GLU A 2 13.10 6.76 -37.36
CA GLU A 2 13.10 5.56 -36.51
C GLU A 2 12.57 5.97 -35.13
N GLU A 3 11.40 5.48 -34.76
CA GLU A 3 10.90 5.62 -33.37
C GLU A 3 11.88 4.89 -32.45
N ASN A 4 12.46 5.63 -31.51
CA ASN A 4 13.34 5.10 -30.48
C ASN A 4 12.58 4.09 -29.63
N PHE A 5 12.73 2.81 -29.98
CA PHE A 5 12.17 1.67 -29.23
C PHE A 5 12.85 1.60 -27.86
N ASN A 6 12.13 2.00 -26.80
CA ASN A 6 12.61 1.89 -25.42
C ASN A 6 11.83 0.75 -24.70
N PRO A 7 12.44 -0.45 -24.58
CA PRO A 7 11.79 -1.63 -23.97
C PRO A 7 11.32 -1.41 -22.53
N ARG A 8 11.96 -0.49 -21.78
CA ARG A 8 11.59 -0.19 -20.39
C ARG A 8 10.29 0.60 -20.29
N THR A 9 10.05 1.50 -21.24
CA THR A 9 8.80 2.31 -21.27
C THR A 9 7.60 1.43 -21.64
N GLU A 10 7.78 0.52 -22.58
CA GLU A 10 6.72 -0.40 -23.01
C GLU A 10 6.38 -1.45 -21.94
N SER A 11 7.36 -1.94 -21.19
CA SER A 11 7.15 -2.83 -20.05
C SER A 11 6.39 -2.13 -18.93
N ALA A 12 6.74 -0.89 -18.60
CA ALA A 12 6.03 -0.09 -17.58
C ALA A 12 4.59 0.24 -18.01
N LEU A 13 4.36 0.52 -19.30
CA LEU A 13 3.00 0.74 -19.85
C LEU A 13 2.16 -0.54 -19.82
N LYS A 14 2.74 -1.69 -20.11
CA LYS A 14 2.06 -3.00 -20.02
C LYS A 14 1.76 -3.38 -18.57
N GLU A 15 2.65 -3.06 -17.62
CA GLU A 15 2.42 -3.28 -16.20
C GLU A 15 1.28 -2.40 -15.64
N ASN A 16 1.24 -1.13 -16.02
CA ASN A 16 0.14 -0.24 -15.66
C ASN A 16 -1.19 -0.70 -16.26
N ASN A 17 -1.19 -1.23 -17.48
CA ASN A 17 -2.39 -1.76 -18.13
C ASN A 17 -2.91 -3.02 -17.42
N TYR A 18 -2.02 -3.91 -16.99
CA TYR A 18 -2.36 -5.13 -16.25
C TYR A 18 -3.00 -4.79 -14.89
N GLU A 19 -2.36 -3.94 -14.08
CA GLU A 19 -2.93 -3.55 -12.78
C GLU A 19 -4.25 -2.81 -12.92
N GLY A 20 -4.40 -1.98 -13.95
CA GLY A 20 -5.65 -1.27 -14.23
C GLY A 20 -6.82 -2.20 -14.55
N GLN A 21 -6.57 -3.29 -15.26
CA GLN A 21 -7.59 -4.27 -15.64
C GLN A 21 -8.13 -5.07 -14.45
N ILE A 22 -7.25 -5.50 -13.54
CA ILE A 22 -7.65 -6.34 -12.40
C ILE A 22 -8.17 -5.54 -11.19
N ARG A 23 -8.00 -4.20 -11.17
CA ARG A 23 -8.50 -3.38 -10.07
C ARG A 23 -10.03 -3.38 -10.05
N PRO A 24 -10.66 -3.66 -8.88
CA PRO A 24 -12.09 -3.47 -8.72
C PRO A 24 -12.50 -2.02 -8.96
N LYS A 25 -13.66 -1.82 -9.59
CA LYS A 25 -14.22 -0.50 -9.89
C LYS A 25 -15.43 -0.14 -9.03
N GLU A 26 -16.07 -1.13 -8.41
CA GLU A 26 -17.27 -1.00 -7.61
C GLU A 26 -17.09 -1.72 -6.27
N PHE A 27 -17.88 -1.34 -5.26
CA PHE A 27 -17.86 -2.03 -3.96
C PHE A 27 -18.20 -3.52 -4.05
N ALA A 28 -19.04 -3.91 -5.01
CA ALA A 28 -19.43 -5.31 -5.20
C ALA A 28 -18.27 -6.21 -5.64
N GLU A 29 -17.27 -5.65 -6.31
CA GLU A 29 -16.10 -6.36 -6.80
C GLU A 29 -14.95 -6.44 -5.79
N PHE A 30 -15.00 -5.60 -4.74
CA PHE A 30 -13.93 -5.50 -3.76
C PHE A 30 -14.09 -6.59 -2.70
N ALA A 31 -13.13 -7.49 -2.59
CA ALA A 31 -13.14 -8.57 -1.60
C ALA A 31 -12.38 -8.17 -0.33
N GLY A 32 -12.88 -8.59 0.83
CA GLY A 32 -12.31 -8.30 2.15
C GLY A 32 -12.63 -6.90 2.67
N GLN A 33 -12.15 -6.58 3.85
CA GLN A 33 -12.40 -5.30 4.54
C GLN A 33 -13.91 -5.05 4.81
N GLU A 34 -14.69 -6.09 5.04
CA GLU A 34 -16.16 -6.10 5.04
C GLU A 34 -16.75 -4.94 5.86
N LYS A 35 -16.26 -4.75 7.10
CA LYS A 35 -16.74 -3.69 8.00
C LYS A 35 -16.50 -2.29 7.43
N ASN A 36 -15.32 -2.05 6.84
CA ASN A 36 -15.01 -0.78 6.20
C ASN A 36 -15.89 -0.54 4.98
N LEU A 37 -16.13 -1.60 4.17
CA LEU A 37 -16.97 -1.51 2.97
C LEU A 37 -18.44 -1.24 3.32
N GLU A 38 -19.00 -1.92 4.31
CA GLU A 38 -20.37 -1.69 4.76
C GLU A 38 -20.58 -0.25 5.20
N ASN A 39 -19.66 0.29 6.00
CA ASN A 39 -19.72 1.68 6.44
C ASN A 39 -19.58 2.66 5.26
N LEU A 40 -18.60 2.45 4.37
CA LEU A 40 -18.41 3.32 3.20
C LEU A 40 -19.63 3.33 2.27
N LYS A 41 -20.27 2.17 2.03
CA LYS A 41 -21.54 2.08 1.27
C LYS A 41 -22.64 2.94 1.87
N ILE A 42 -22.76 2.92 3.21
CA ILE A 42 -23.77 3.73 3.92
C ILE A 42 -23.43 5.22 3.76
N PHE A 43 -22.18 5.63 3.97
CA PHE A 43 -21.76 7.03 3.92
C PHE A 43 -21.90 7.60 2.51
N VAL A 44 -21.44 6.87 1.49
CA VAL A 44 -21.58 7.25 0.07
C VAL A 44 -23.07 7.41 -0.29
N LYS A 45 -23.89 6.42 0.05
CA LYS A 45 -25.33 6.49 -0.22
C LYS A 45 -26.01 7.68 0.49
N ALA A 46 -25.60 7.97 1.72
CA ALA A 46 -26.13 9.09 2.48
C ALA A 46 -25.74 10.45 1.87
N ALA A 47 -24.49 10.62 1.43
CA ALA A 47 -24.01 11.80 0.74
C ALA A 47 -24.78 12.03 -0.56
N LEU A 48 -24.99 11.00 -1.38
CA LEU A 48 -25.78 11.05 -2.61
C LEU A 48 -27.23 11.45 -2.35
N LEU A 49 -27.88 10.92 -1.30
CA LEU A 49 -29.27 11.26 -0.94
C LEU A 49 -29.40 12.73 -0.50
N ARG A 50 -28.38 13.31 0.11
CA ARG A 50 -28.39 14.72 0.51
C ARG A 50 -27.92 15.68 -0.59
N GLY A 51 -27.29 15.17 -1.66
CA GLY A 51 -26.67 15.98 -2.70
C GLY A 51 -25.46 16.77 -2.20
N GLU A 52 -24.72 16.23 -1.24
CA GLU A 52 -23.56 16.86 -0.61
C GLU A 52 -22.27 16.08 -0.94
N ALA A 53 -21.12 16.78 -0.85
CA ALA A 53 -19.84 16.09 -0.89
C ALA A 53 -19.74 15.09 0.30
N LEU A 54 -19.07 13.96 0.09
CA LEU A 54 -18.81 13.01 1.17
C LEU A 54 -17.83 13.63 2.18
N ASP A 55 -18.00 13.33 3.44
CA ASP A 55 -17.01 13.67 4.48
C ASP A 55 -15.61 13.17 4.09
N HIS A 56 -14.58 13.91 4.50
CA HIS A 56 -13.20 13.55 4.20
C HIS A 56 -12.82 12.18 4.79
N VAL A 57 -12.14 11.36 3.98
CA VAL A 57 -11.82 9.96 4.30
C VAL A 57 -10.32 9.76 4.48
N LEU A 58 -9.92 9.07 5.53
CA LEU A 58 -8.54 8.63 5.75
C LEU A 58 -8.45 7.10 5.65
N PHE A 59 -7.74 6.61 4.64
CA PHE A 59 -7.34 5.21 4.55
C PHE A 59 -5.94 5.02 5.14
N HIS A 60 -5.81 4.17 6.16
CA HIS A 60 -4.51 3.88 6.75
C HIS A 60 -4.29 2.38 6.95
N GLY A 61 -3.04 1.96 6.91
CA GLY A 61 -2.63 0.56 7.05
C GLY A 61 -1.45 0.20 6.15
N PRO A 62 -0.93 -1.01 6.25
CA PRO A 62 0.22 -1.49 5.47
C PRO A 62 0.10 -1.24 3.95
N PRO A 63 1.22 -1.22 3.22
CA PRO A 63 1.19 -1.02 1.78
C PRO A 63 0.53 -2.21 1.06
N GLY A 64 -0.04 -1.97 -0.12
CA GLY A 64 -0.59 -3.01 -0.99
C GLY A 64 -1.95 -3.57 -0.60
N LEU A 65 -2.66 -3.00 0.38
CA LEU A 65 -3.96 -3.46 0.87
C LEU A 65 -5.17 -2.88 0.11
N GLY A 66 -4.96 -2.02 -0.89
CA GLY A 66 -6.04 -1.49 -1.72
C GLY A 66 -6.52 -0.08 -1.37
N LYS A 67 -5.75 0.74 -0.61
CA LYS A 67 -6.11 2.14 -0.28
C LYS A 67 -6.49 2.97 -1.50
N THR A 68 -5.64 2.99 -2.52
CA THR A 68 -5.87 3.70 -3.78
C THR A 68 -7.06 3.11 -4.56
N THR A 69 -7.25 1.79 -4.51
CA THR A 69 -8.38 1.11 -5.14
C THR A 69 -9.70 1.52 -4.49
N LEU A 70 -9.76 1.55 -3.16
CA LEU A 70 -10.95 2.02 -2.44
C LEU A 70 -11.27 3.49 -2.72
N ALA A 71 -10.25 4.34 -2.85
CA ALA A 71 -10.45 5.74 -3.23
C ALA A 71 -11.10 5.87 -4.61
N ASN A 72 -10.62 5.09 -5.60
CA ASN A 72 -11.23 5.04 -6.92
C ASN A 72 -12.68 4.54 -6.88
N ILE A 73 -12.94 3.48 -6.11
CA ILE A 73 -14.31 2.95 -5.94
C ILE A 73 -15.22 4.00 -5.34
N VAL A 74 -14.79 4.70 -4.29
CA VAL A 74 -15.60 5.77 -3.67
C VAL A 74 -15.93 6.86 -4.69
N ALA A 75 -14.98 7.32 -5.49
CA ALA A 75 -15.22 8.31 -6.53
C ALA A 75 -16.20 7.80 -7.61
N ASN A 76 -16.03 6.55 -8.06
CA ASN A 76 -16.93 5.93 -9.03
C ASN A 76 -18.36 5.79 -8.49
N GLU A 77 -18.51 5.36 -7.25
CA GLU A 77 -19.83 5.19 -6.60
C GLU A 77 -20.51 6.53 -6.32
N LEU A 78 -19.74 7.60 -6.09
CA LEU A 78 -20.25 8.97 -6.02
C LEU A 78 -20.60 9.55 -7.40
N GLY A 79 -20.09 8.96 -8.48
CA GLY A 79 -20.27 9.46 -9.85
C GLY A 79 -19.52 10.76 -10.15
N VAL A 80 -18.38 10.98 -9.49
CA VAL A 80 -17.56 12.20 -9.60
C VAL A 80 -16.15 11.91 -10.12
N ASN A 81 -15.42 12.95 -10.54
CA ASN A 81 -14.03 12.81 -10.95
C ASN A 81 -13.10 12.66 -9.73
N MET A 82 -11.99 11.99 -9.93
CA MET A 82 -10.94 11.90 -8.94
C MET A 82 -9.64 12.47 -9.47
N LYS A 83 -9.08 13.46 -8.78
CA LYS A 83 -7.70 13.92 -9.00
C LYS A 83 -6.76 13.22 -8.03
N VAL A 84 -5.66 12.72 -8.56
CA VAL A 84 -4.68 11.92 -7.82
C VAL A 84 -3.38 12.70 -7.70
N THR A 85 -2.86 12.78 -6.48
CA THR A 85 -1.53 13.32 -6.17
C THR A 85 -0.91 12.54 -5.02
N SER A 86 0.27 12.95 -4.57
CA SER A 86 0.92 12.37 -3.39
C SER A 86 1.57 13.45 -2.53
N GLY A 87 1.76 13.15 -1.24
CA GLY A 87 2.39 14.09 -0.32
C GLY A 87 3.72 14.65 -0.81
N PRO A 88 4.66 13.81 -1.30
CA PRO A 88 5.96 14.29 -1.82
C PRO A 88 5.90 15.19 -3.05
N VAL A 89 4.82 15.14 -3.82
CA VAL A 89 4.63 15.98 -5.03
C VAL A 89 4.13 17.37 -4.68
N LEU A 90 3.41 17.49 -3.56
CA LEU A 90 2.87 18.76 -3.07
C LEU A 90 3.93 19.49 -2.21
N ASP A 91 4.88 20.12 -2.87
CA ASP A 91 6.00 20.77 -2.19
C ASP A 91 5.66 22.20 -1.72
N LYS A 92 4.80 22.90 -2.47
CA LYS A 92 4.45 24.30 -2.22
C LYS A 92 2.94 24.50 -2.11
N PRO A 93 2.49 25.50 -1.32
CA PRO A 93 1.07 25.85 -1.25
C PRO A 93 0.40 26.13 -2.60
N GLY A 94 1.13 26.70 -3.56
CA GLY A 94 0.65 26.94 -4.92
C GLY A 94 0.27 25.66 -5.69
N ASP A 95 0.99 24.56 -5.45
CA ASP A 95 0.70 23.26 -6.08
C ASP A 95 -0.66 22.73 -5.58
N LEU A 96 -0.89 22.80 -4.28
CA LEU A 96 -2.15 22.44 -3.65
C LEU A 96 -3.29 23.36 -4.12
N ALA A 97 -3.07 24.68 -4.15
CA ALA A 97 -4.07 25.64 -4.59
C ALA A 97 -4.49 25.40 -6.03
N GLY A 98 -3.56 25.13 -6.94
CA GLY A 98 -3.82 24.81 -8.34
C GLY A 98 -4.68 23.55 -8.51
N LEU A 99 -4.44 22.52 -7.68
CA LEU A 99 -5.29 21.32 -7.66
C LEU A 99 -6.69 21.62 -7.14
N LEU A 100 -6.81 22.29 -5.99
CA LEU A 100 -8.09 22.54 -5.33
C LEU A 100 -8.99 23.46 -6.15
N THR A 101 -8.46 24.51 -6.78
CA THR A 101 -9.23 25.41 -7.65
C THR A 101 -9.70 24.77 -8.94
N SER A 102 -9.12 23.64 -9.32
CA SER A 102 -9.47 22.88 -10.52
C SER A 102 -10.46 21.73 -10.27
N LEU A 103 -10.98 21.58 -9.05
CA LEU A 103 -12.00 20.60 -8.69
C LEU A 103 -13.40 21.15 -8.98
N ASP A 104 -14.25 20.30 -9.51
CA ASP A 104 -15.68 20.56 -9.60
C ASP A 104 -16.37 20.19 -8.28
N THR A 105 -17.61 20.66 -8.11
CA THR A 105 -18.39 20.37 -6.90
C THR A 105 -18.60 18.87 -6.72
N GLY A 106 -18.21 18.35 -5.55
CA GLY A 106 -18.32 16.95 -5.20
C GLY A 106 -17.13 16.09 -5.63
N ASP A 107 -16.20 16.61 -6.43
CA ASP A 107 -15.01 15.87 -6.87
C ASP A 107 -14.17 15.32 -5.69
N VAL A 108 -13.42 14.27 -5.96
CA VAL A 108 -12.49 13.67 -5.01
C VAL A 108 -11.07 14.13 -5.29
N LEU A 109 -10.39 14.64 -4.27
CA LEU A 109 -8.93 14.79 -4.25
C LEU A 109 -8.32 13.63 -3.47
N PHE A 110 -7.54 12.78 -4.14
CA PHE A 110 -6.81 11.70 -3.50
C PHE A 110 -5.34 12.09 -3.30
N ILE A 111 -4.87 12.04 -2.04
CA ILE A 111 -3.46 12.29 -1.68
C ILE A 111 -2.87 11.00 -1.12
N ASP A 112 -1.99 10.34 -1.89
CA ASP A 112 -1.24 9.19 -1.38
C ASP A 112 -0.07 9.65 -0.52
N GLU A 113 0.31 8.81 0.45
CA GLU A 113 1.36 9.13 1.45
C GLU A 113 1.20 10.53 2.07
N ILE A 114 -0.04 10.86 2.47
CA ILE A 114 -0.42 12.19 2.98
C ILE A 114 0.41 12.61 4.20
N HIS A 115 0.97 11.68 4.95
CA HIS A 115 1.88 11.96 6.08
C HIS A 115 3.21 12.61 5.67
N ARG A 116 3.50 12.68 4.37
CA ARG A 116 4.71 13.31 3.81
C ARG A 116 4.48 14.73 3.31
N LEU A 117 3.30 15.30 3.55
CA LEU A 117 3.05 16.70 3.30
C LEU A 117 3.98 17.57 4.15
N SER A 118 4.46 18.68 3.59
CA SER A 118 5.18 19.69 4.37
C SER A 118 4.20 20.38 5.35
N PRO A 119 4.66 20.81 6.55
CA PRO A 119 3.80 21.51 7.50
C PRO A 119 3.08 22.73 6.90
N VAL A 120 3.75 23.44 6.01
CA VAL A 120 3.17 24.62 5.34
C VAL A 120 2.01 24.22 4.43
N VAL A 121 2.14 23.19 3.62
CA VAL A 121 1.06 22.69 2.74
C VAL A 121 -0.08 22.12 3.58
N GLU A 122 0.23 21.49 4.70
CA GLU A 122 -0.77 20.93 5.61
C GLU A 122 -1.66 22.03 6.21
N GLU A 123 -1.10 23.20 6.58
CA GLU A 123 -1.88 24.35 7.09
C GLU A 123 -2.88 24.89 6.06
N TYR A 124 -2.49 24.98 4.78
CA TYR A 124 -3.41 25.36 3.71
C TYR A 124 -4.54 24.35 3.52
N LEU A 125 -4.23 23.08 3.70
CA LEU A 125 -5.21 22.00 3.59
C LEU A 125 -6.28 22.08 4.68
N TYR A 126 -5.94 22.57 5.89
CA TYR A 126 -6.92 22.72 6.97
C TYR A 126 -8.07 23.66 6.59
N SER A 127 -7.76 24.86 6.09
CA SER A 127 -8.80 25.83 5.67
C SER A 127 -9.60 25.32 4.49
N ALA A 128 -8.93 24.59 3.57
CA ALA A 128 -9.59 23.97 2.44
C ALA A 128 -10.59 22.89 2.85
N MET A 129 -10.28 22.09 3.89
CA MET A 129 -11.16 21.01 4.38
C MET A 129 -12.34 21.54 5.21
N GLU A 130 -12.14 22.61 5.98
CA GLU A 130 -13.19 23.11 6.90
C GLU A 130 -14.09 24.13 6.25
N ASP A 131 -13.50 25.09 5.55
CA ASP A 131 -14.20 26.30 5.06
C ASP A 131 -14.32 26.37 3.55
N TYR A 132 -13.80 25.38 2.82
CA TYR A 132 -13.74 25.40 1.35
C TYR A 132 -13.12 26.67 0.79
N ARG A 133 -12.02 27.14 1.40
CA ARG A 133 -11.29 28.33 0.99
C ARG A 133 -9.80 28.17 1.21
N ILE A 134 -9.00 28.94 0.49
CA ILE A 134 -7.55 29.00 0.60
C ILE A 134 -7.13 30.46 0.69
N ASP A 135 -6.29 30.79 1.65
CA ASP A 135 -5.68 32.11 1.78
C ASP A 135 -4.26 32.08 1.21
N ILE A 136 -4.05 32.68 0.03
CA ILE A 136 -2.73 32.71 -0.63
C ILE A 136 -2.04 34.02 -0.34
N MET A 137 -0.83 33.98 0.22
CA MET A 137 0.02 35.16 0.37
C MET A 137 0.60 35.58 -0.98
N VAL A 138 0.26 36.82 -1.40
CA VAL A 138 0.71 37.44 -2.63
C VAL A 138 1.85 38.34 -2.33
N ASP A 139 2.98 38.29 -2.35
CA ASP A 139 4.15 39.07 -1.98
C ASP A 139 4.76 38.75 -0.60
N LYS A 140 6.03 39.07 -0.48
CA LYS A 140 6.81 38.96 0.77
C LYS A 140 7.27 40.35 1.17
N GLY A 141 7.02 40.74 2.43
CA GLY A 141 7.50 42.01 2.98
C GLY A 141 6.39 42.92 3.51
N PRO A 142 6.67 44.20 3.78
CA PRO A 142 5.70 45.10 4.39
C PRO A 142 4.42 45.38 3.61
N GLY A 143 4.37 45.01 2.34
CA GLY A 143 3.21 45.10 1.45
C GLY A 143 2.51 43.78 1.21
N ALA A 144 2.89 42.73 1.94
CA ALA A 144 2.28 41.41 1.79
C ALA A 144 0.78 41.46 2.12
N HIS A 145 -0.04 40.92 1.23
CA HIS A 145 -1.47 40.77 1.45
C HIS A 145 -1.91 39.34 1.08
N SER A 146 -2.94 38.85 1.73
CA SER A 146 -3.53 37.55 1.40
C SER A 146 -4.70 37.74 0.44
N ILE A 147 -4.81 36.85 -0.54
CA ILE A 147 -5.98 36.71 -1.37
C ILE A 147 -6.69 35.43 -0.94
N GLN A 148 -7.95 35.58 -0.55
CA GLN A 148 -8.82 34.47 -0.25
C GLN A 148 -9.47 33.95 -1.54
N ILE A 149 -9.31 32.67 -1.81
CA ILE A 149 -9.90 31.97 -2.95
C ILE A 149 -10.90 30.94 -2.41
N ASN A 150 -12.15 31.07 -2.81
CA ASN A 150 -13.18 30.06 -2.55
C ASN A 150 -12.96 28.86 -3.50
N ILE A 151 -13.13 27.67 -2.97
CA ILE A 151 -13.04 26.41 -3.71
C ILE A 151 -14.39 25.69 -3.64
N ASN A 152 -14.67 24.87 -4.63
CA ASN A 152 -15.88 24.05 -4.62
C ASN A 152 -15.84 23.03 -3.47
N PRO A 153 -16.99 22.70 -2.85
CA PRO A 153 -17.05 21.57 -1.91
C PRO A 153 -16.54 20.29 -2.56
N PHE A 154 -15.62 19.63 -1.90
CA PHE A 154 -14.94 18.43 -2.40
C PHE A 154 -14.73 17.41 -1.29
N THR A 155 -14.42 16.19 -1.66
CA THR A 155 -14.02 15.14 -0.72
C THR A 155 -12.51 14.93 -0.79
N LEU A 156 -11.81 15.13 0.33
CA LEU A 156 -10.43 14.69 0.47
C LEU A 156 -10.38 13.23 0.87
N ILE A 157 -9.67 12.41 0.12
CA ILE A 157 -9.30 11.05 0.51
C ILE A 157 -7.78 11.00 0.72
N GLY A 158 -7.35 10.90 1.98
CA GLY A 158 -5.95 10.71 2.34
C GLY A 158 -5.60 9.23 2.48
N ALA A 159 -4.45 8.82 1.97
CA ALA A 159 -3.90 7.49 2.21
C ALA A 159 -2.55 7.58 2.91
N THR A 160 -2.30 6.67 3.86
CA THR A 160 -1.02 6.61 4.58
C THR A 160 -0.69 5.21 5.05
N THR A 161 0.59 4.88 5.03
CA THR A 161 1.15 3.70 5.70
C THR A 161 1.50 3.99 7.16
N ARG A 162 1.69 5.26 7.52
CA ARG A 162 2.17 5.73 8.84
C ARG A 162 1.21 6.74 9.47
N SER A 163 0.04 6.28 9.91
CA SER A 163 -0.97 7.17 10.53
C SER A 163 -0.47 7.91 11.78
N GLY A 164 0.55 7.37 12.45
CA GLY A 164 1.19 8.01 13.61
C GLY A 164 2.00 9.26 13.28
N LEU A 165 2.39 9.46 12.01
CA LEU A 165 3.12 10.64 11.56
C LEU A 165 2.21 11.78 11.13
N LEU A 166 0.90 11.56 11.00
CA LEU A 166 -0.06 12.61 10.75
C LEU A 166 -0.18 13.50 11.98
N THR A 167 -0.21 14.81 11.77
CA THR A 167 -0.47 15.76 12.85
C THR A 167 -1.88 15.54 13.43
N SER A 168 -2.05 15.84 14.71
CA SER A 168 -3.35 15.70 15.38
C SER A 168 -4.43 16.58 14.72
N PRO A 169 -4.15 17.84 14.31
CA PRO A 169 -5.11 18.68 13.60
C PRO A 169 -5.58 18.06 12.27
N LEU A 170 -4.66 17.57 11.43
CA LEU A 170 -5.04 16.94 10.17
C LEU A 170 -5.89 15.68 10.39
N ARG A 171 -5.46 14.84 11.33
CA ARG A 171 -6.20 13.61 11.66
C ARG A 171 -7.62 13.86 12.16
N ALA A 172 -7.83 14.97 12.92
CA ALA A 172 -9.15 15.33 13.46
C ALA A 172 -10.14 15.72 12.36
N ARG A 173 -9.65 16.27 11.24
CA ARG A 173 -10.49 16.74 10.11
C ARG A 173 -11.04 15.63 9.22
N PHE A 174 -10.50 14.42 9.34
CA PHE A 174 -11.09 13.26 8.66
C PHE A 174 -12.28 12.73 9.47
N GLY A 175 -13.49 12.92 8.96
CA GLY A 175 -14.73 12.40 9.54
C GLY A 175 -14.82 10.89 9.45
N ILE A 176 -14.29 10.31 8.36
CA ILE A 176 -14.30 8.87 8.10
C ILE A 176 -12.86 8.33 8.16
N LYS A 177 -12.62 7.34 9.03
CA LYS A 177 -11.31 6.71 9.21
C LYS A 177 -11.42 5.21 9.03
N CYS A 178 -10.74 4.67 8.02
CA CYS A 178 -10.74 3.26 7.69
C CYS A 178 -9.34 2.68 7.88
N HIS A 179 -9.20 1.79 8.86
CA HIS A 179 -8.00 0.98 9.02
C HIS A 179 -8.11 -0.26 8.13
N LEU A 180 -7.19 -0.43 7.20
CA LEU A 180 -7.10 -1.61 6.36
C LEU A 180 -6.15 -2.61 7.01
N GLU A 181 -6.62 -3.84 7.11
CA GLU A 181 -5.89 -4.95 7.71
C GLU A 181 -5.40 -5.93 6.63
N TYR A 182 -4.45 -6.77 6.99
CA TYR A 182 -4.01 -7.85 6.13
C TYR A 182 -5.16 -8.81 5.83
N TYR A 183 -5.15 -9.35 4.63
CA TYR A 183 -6.18 -10.27 4.15
C TYR A 183 -5.88 -11.70 4.56
N ASP A 184 -6.93 -12.44 4.87
CA ASP A 184 -6.83 -13.88 5.07
C ASP A 184 -6.61 -14.60 3.74
N ALA A 185 -6.02 -15.80 3.81
CA ALA A 185 -5.70 -16.59 2.63
C ALA A 185 -6.94 -16.93 1.78
N ASP A 186 -8.09 -17.15 2.39
CA ASP A 186 -9.34 -17.46 1.69
C ASP A 186 -9.85 -16.25 0.87
N VAL A 187 -9.69 -15.04 1.38
CA VAL A 187 -10.03 -13.82 0.64
C VAL A 187 -9.03 -13.60 -0.50
N LEU A 188 -7.73 -13.80 -0.25
CA LEU A 188 -6.70 -13.71 -1.28
C LEU A 188 -6.90 -14.76 -2.37
N PHE A 189 -7.33 -15.97 -2.02
CA PHE A 189 -7.71 -16.99 -3.00
C PHE A 189 -8.80 -16.49 -3.95
N LYS A 190 -9.86 -15.85 -3.43
CA LYS A 190 -10.92 -15.25 -4.25
C LYS A 190 -10.36 -14.15 -5.18
N ILE A 191 -9.46 -13.31 -4.65
CA ILE A 191 -8.80 -12.25 -5.43
C ILE A 191 -7.95 -12.86 -6.56
N VAL A 192 -7.14 -13.89 -6.29
CA VAL A 192 -6.32 -14.58 -7.30
C VAL A 192 -7.20 -15.20 -8.39
N LYS A 193 -8.27 -15.90 -8.01
CA LYS A 193 -9.21 -16.51 -8.98
C LYS A 193 -9.90 -15.45 -9.83
N ARG A 194 -10.38 -14.35 -9.23
CA ARG A 194 -10.97 -13.23 -9.97
C ARG A 194 -9.95 -12.61 -10.94
N SER A 195 -8.74 -12.35 -10.48
CA SER A 195 -7.69 -11.77 -11.32
C SER A 195 -7.30 -12.70 -12.47
N ALA A 196 -7.19 -13.99 -12.23
CA ALA A 196 -6.94 -15.00 -13.25
C ALA A 196 -8.06 -15.02 -14.32
N GLY A 197 -9.31 -14.99 -13.90
CA GLY A 197 -10.46 -14.93 -14.81
C GLY A 197 -10.51 -13.67 -15.69
N ILE A 198 -10.20 -12.49 -15.10
CA ILE A 198 -10.14 -11.22 -15.87
C ILE A 198 -9.03 -11.26 -16.93
N LEU A 199 -7.95 -11.97 -16.65
CA LEU A 199 -6.77 -12.05 -17.51
C LEU A 199 -6.79 -13.27 -18.45
N ASP A 200 -7.90 -14.01 -18.46
CA ASP A 200 -8.06 -15.24 -19.22
C ASP A 200 -6.93 -16.26 -18.96
N ILE A 201 -6.59 -16.43 -17.68
CA ILE A 201 -5.57 -17.37 -17.21
C ILE A 201 -6.24 -18.58 -16.58
N GLU A 202 -6.02 -19.77 -17.14
CA GLU A 202 -6.48 -21.00 -16.52
C GLU A 202 -5.61 -21.37 -15.32
N ILE A 203 -6.24 -21.56 -14.14
CA ILE A 203 -5.56 -21.84 -12.87
C ILE A 203 -6.31 -22.89 -12.04
N GLU A 204 -5.59 -23.89 -11.56
CA GLU A 204 -6.09 -24.86 -10.59
C GLU A 204 -6.38 -24.21 -9.24
N ASP A 205 -7.42 -24.68 -8.54
CA ASP A 205 -7.76 -24.16 -7.21
C ASP A 205 -6.64 -24.35 -6.18
N GLN A 206 -5.92 -25.47 -6.24
CA GLN A 206 -4.78 -25.72 -5.36
C GLN A 206 -3.61 -24.78 -5.65
N ALA A 207 -3.38 -24.44 -6.91
CA ALA A 207 -2.37 -23.44 -7.32
C ALA A 207 -2.74 -22.04 -6.81
N ALA A 208 -4.00 -21.63 -6.98
CA ALA A 208 -4.49 -20.37 -6.50
C ALA A 208 -4.41 -20.24 -4.96
N LYS A 209 -4.71 -21.33 -4.22
CA LYS A 209 -4.54 -21.39 -2.75
C LYS A 209 -3.08 -21.25 -2.33
N GLU A 210 -2.16 -21.92 -3.05
CA GLU A 210 -0.73 -21.83 -2.76
C GLU A 210 -0.19 -20.40 -2.99
N ILE A 211 -0.62 -19.73 -4.06
CA ILE A 211 -0.31 -18.30 -4.29
C ILE A 211 -0.85 -17.45 -3.16
N ALA A 212 -2.12 -17.64 -2.77
CA ALA A 212 -2.77 -16.88 -1.71
C ALA A 212 -2.04 -17.03 -0.36
N LEU A 213 -1.66 -18.24 0.02
CA LEU A 213 -0.94 -18.53 1.25
C LEU A 213 0.42 -17.82 1.33
N ARG A 214 1.14 -17.74 0.19
CA ARG A 214 2.46 -17.09 0.14
C ARG A 214 2.41 -15.59 -0.18
N SER A 215 1.22 -15.00 -0.26
CA SER A 215 1.01 -13.57 -0.62
C SER A 215 1.11 -12.59 0.54
N ARG A 216 1.59 -13.01 1.71
CA ARG A 216 1.85 -12.13 2.87
C ARG A 216 0.63 -11.33 3.34
N GLY A 217 -0.58 -11.82 3.09
CA GLY A 217 -1.81 -11.10 3.43
C GLY A 217 -2.09 -9.88 2.53
N THR A 218 -1.48 -9.79 1.33
CA THR A 218 -1.48 -8.56 0.53
C THR A 218 -1.96 -8.81 -0.90
N PRO A 219 -3.06 -8.21 -1.35
CA PRO A 219 -3.57 -8.34 -2.72
C PRO A 219 -2.55 -7.97 -3.81
N ARG A 220 -1.74 -6.92 -3.58
CA ARG A 220 -0.67 -6.54 -4.51
C ARG A 220 0.33 -7.66 -4.73
N ILE A 221 0.77 -8.33 -3.65
CA ILE A 221 1.71 -9.45 -3.74
C ILE A 221 1.03 -10.65 -4.40
N ALA A 222 -0.23 -10.97 -4.05
CA ALA A 222 -0.98 -12.05 -4.66
C ALA A 222 -1.05 -11.92 -6.19
N ASN A 223 -1.38 -10.72 -6.68
CA ASN A 223 -1.43 -10.43 -8.10
C ASN A 223 -0.04 -10.43 -8.76
N ALA A 224 0.99 -9.97 -8.06
CA ALA A 224 2.37 -10.04 -8.55
C ALA A 224 2.84 -11.49 -8.68
N LEU A 225 2.55 -12.35 -7.69
CA LEU A 225 2.87 -13.78 -7.74
C LEU A 225 2.08 -14.49 -8.84
N LEU A 226 0.78 -14.23 -8.99
CA LEU A 226 -0.03 -14.77 -10.08
C LEU A 226 0.62 -14.48 -11.44
N ARG A 227 1.09 -13.25 -11.64
CA ARG A 227 1.77 -12.84 -12.88
C ARG A 227 3.07 -13.61 -13.11
N ARG A 228 3.91 -13.75 -12.08
CA ARG A 228 5.16 -14.51 -12.19
C ARG A 228 4.92 -15.99 -12.45
N VAL A 229 3.97 -16.59 -11.72
CA VAL A 229 3.62 -18.01 -11.93
C VAL A 229 3.06 -18.25 -13.33
N ARG A 230 2.27 -17.31 -13.87
CA ARG A 230 1.83 -17.37 -15.27
C ARG A 230 3.01 -17.42 -16.25
N ASP A 231 4.03 -16.58 -16.03
CA ASP A 231 5.21 -16.57 -16.90
C ASP A 231 5.91 -17.94 -16.91
N PHE A 232 5.98 -18.60 -15.74
CA PHE A 232 6.48 -19.98 -15.65
C PHE A 232 5.56 -20.98 -16.36
N ALA A 233 4.24 -20.87 -16.23
CA ALA A 233 3.27 -21.74 -16.88
C ALA A 233 3.40 -21.67 -18.41
N GLN A 234 3.59 -20.47 -18.95
CA GLN A 234 3.76 -20.25 -20.39
C GLN A 234 5.08 -20.78 -20.94
N VAL A 235 6.16 -20.75 -20.17
CA VAL A 235 7.50 -21.13 -20.64
C VAL A 235 7.86 -22.58 -20.31
N LYS A 236 7.39 -23.09 -19.18
CA LYS A 236 7.74 -24.41 -18.64
C LYS A 236 6.59 -25.43 -18.68
N GLY A 237 5.39 -24.99 -19.04
CA GLY A 237 4.19 -25.79 -19.14
C GLY A 237 3.43 -25.52 -20.45
N ASP A 238 2.16 -25.79 -20.41
CA ASP A 238 1.18 -25.60 -21.50
C ASP A 238 0.31 -24.33 -21.37
N GLY A 239 0.69 -23.44 -20.48
CA GLY A 239 -0.02 -22.19 -20.21
C GLY A 239 -0.99 -22.28 -19.03
N ILE A 240 -1.30 -23.48 -18.52
CA ILE A 240 -2.16 -23.70 -17.37
C ILE A 240 -1.35 -23.57 -16.08
N ILE A 241 -1.84 -22.81 -15.11
CA ILE A 241 -1.20 -22.70 -13.80
C ILE A 241 -1.62 -23.89 -12.93
N THR A 242 -0.78 -24.91 -12.91
CA THR A 242 -0.94 -26.08 -12.04
C THR A 242 -0.23 -25.89 -10.70
N LEU A 243 -0.56 -26.72 -9.70
CA LEU A 243 0.16 -26.70 -8.41
C LEU A 243 1.66 -27.00 -8.57
N GLY A 244 2.03 -27.88 -9.51
CA GLY A 244 3.43 -28.21 -9.80
C GLY A 244 4.22 -27.00 -10.32
N ILE A 245 3.70 -26.31 -11.32
CA ILE A 245 4.27 -25.06 -11.87
C ILE A 245 4.34 -23.98 -10.81
N THR A 246 3.28 -23.84 -10.00
CA THR A 246 3.25 -22.83 -8.92
C THR A 246 4.38 -23.05 -7.93
N LYS A 247 4.58 -24.27 -7.44
CA LYS A 247 5.68 -24.57 -6.51
C LYS A 247 7.04 -24.32 -7.16
N MET A 248 7.25 -24.77 -8.39
CA MET A 248 8.49 -24.51 -9.14
C MET A 248 8.78 -22.99 -9.26
N ALA A 249 7.78 -22.20 -9.61
CA ALA A 249 7.92 -20.77 -9.74
C ALA A 249 8.25 -20.08 -8.41
N LEU A 250 7.53 -20.41 -7.34
CA LEU A 250 7.74 -19.82 -6.01
C LEU A 250 9.11 -20.19 -5.43
N ASP A 251 9.55 -21.42 -5.63
CA ASP A 251 10.90 -21.87 -5.23
C ASP A 251 11.99 -21.13 -6.03
N ALA A 252 11.81 -20.96 -7.33
CA ALA A 252 12.73 -20.19 -8.19
C ALA A 252 12.79 -18.69 -7.81
N LEU A 253 11.71 -18.15 -7.25
CA LEU A 253 11.61 -16.78 -6.72
C LEU A 253 12.13 -16.65 -5.27
N ASN A 254 12.60 -17.75 -4.67
CA ASN A 254 13.03 -17.83 -3.27
C ASN A 254 11.94 -17.41 -2.28
N ILE A 255 10.69 -17.75 -2.58
CA ILE A 255 9.55 -17.51 -1.69
C ILE A 255 9.22 -18.80 -0.98
N ASP A 256 9.43 -18.83 0.32
CA ASP A 256 9.24 -20.03 1.12
C ASP A 256 7.75 -20.33 1.42
N LYS A 257 7.51 -21.44 2.15
CA LYS A 257 6.17 -21.91 2.49
C LYS A 257 5.36 -20.94 3.36
N ARG A 258 6.00 -19.96 4.00
CA ARG A 258 5.37 -18.92 4.80
C ARG A 258 5.29 -17.57 4.10
N GLY A 259 5.72 -17.51 2.83
CA GLY A 259 5.74 -16.28 2.05
C GLY A 259 6.93 -15.36 2.37
N LEU A 260 7.95 -15.83 3.11
CA LEU A 260 9.18 -15.09 3.31
C LEU A 260 10.02 -15.13 2.04
N ASP A 261 10.54 -13.98 1.64
CA ASP A 261 11.45 -13.84 0.52
C ASP A 261 12.94 -13.90 0.98
N SER A 262 13.84 -13.72 0.04
CA SER A 262 15.28 -13.74 0.29
C SER A 262 15.74 -12.65 1.28
N ILE A 263 15.10 -11.47 1.26
CA ILE A 263 15.43 -10.36 2.16
C ILE A 263 14.90 -10.62 3.56
N ASP A 264 13.66 -11.12 3.70
CA ASP A 264 13.13 -11.55 5.01
C ASP A 264 14.05 -12.54 5.69
N ASN A 265 14.44 -13.59 4.94
CA ASN A 265 15.35 -14.60 5.45
C ASN A 265 16.74 -14.02 5.80
N LYS A 266 17.25 -13.08 4.98
CA LYS A 266 18.50 -12.36 5.25
C LYS A 266 18.40 -11.52 6.52
N ILE A 267 17.26 -10.85 6.78
CA ILE A 267 17.00 -10.10 8.02
C ILE A 267 17.11 -11.04 9.22
N LEU A 268 16.34 -12.14 9.20
CA LEU A 268 16.30 -13.10 10.32
C LEU A 268 17.66 -13.76 10.56
N THR A 269 18.32 -14.24 9.51
CA THR A 269 19.65 -14.87 9.59
C THR A 269 20.70 -13.88 10.13
N THR A 270 20.70 -12.63 9.62
CA THR A 270 21.62 -11.59 10.10
C THR A 270 21.42 -11.28 11.58
N LEU A 271 20.18 -11.17 12.03
CA LEU A 271 19.87 -10.95 13.44
C LEU A 271 20.35 -12.12 14.32
N ILE A 272 20.18 -13.35 13.88
CA ILE A 272 20.59 -14.54 14.63
C ILE A 272 22.12 -14.68 14.64
N GLU A 273 22.75 -14.72 13.47
CA GLU A 273 24.17 -15.07 13.36
C GLU A 273 25.09 -13.93 13.77
N LYS A 274 24.79 -12.67 13.34
CA LYS A 274 25.67 -11.53 13.62
C LYS A 274 25.36 -10.83 14.94
N PHE A 275 24.11 -10.91 15.40
CA PHE A 275 23.66 -10.14 16.56
C PHE A 275 23.05 -11.00 17.68
N LYS A 276 23.25 -12.31 17.65
CA LYS A 276 22.76 -13.25 18.69
C LYS A 276 21.26 -13.12 18.99
N GLY A 277 20.47 -12.84 17.95
CA GLY A 277 19.01 -12.67 18.06
C GLY A 277 18.55 -11.27 18.46
N GLY A 278 19.45 -10.33 18.68
CA GLY A 278 19.16 -8.94 19.07
C GLY A 278 19.24 -8.68 20.57
N PRO A 279 18.89 -7.47 21.04
CA PRO A 279 18.24 -6.36 20.30
C PRO A 279 19.17 -5.53 19.41
N VAL A 280 18.72 -5.14 18.21
CA VAL A 280 19.49 -4.37 17.22
C VAL A 280 18.70 -3.18 16.73
N GLY A 281 19.34 -2.01 16.65
CA GLY A 281 18.74 -0.81 16.07
C GLY A 281 18.51 -0.95 14.55
N VAL A 282 17.47 -0.30 14.02
CA VAL A 282 17.11 -0.40 12.59
C VAL A 282 18.25 0.03 11.67
N GLY A 283 18.96 1.12 11.97
CA GLY A 283 20.07 1.59 11.15
C GLY A 283 21.23 0.59 11.08
N THR A 284 21.56 -0.06 12.20
CA THR A 284 22.61 -1.10 12.26
C THR A 284 22.20 -2.32 11.44
N LEU A 285 20.94 -2.76 11.57
CA LEU A 285 20.42 -3.89 10.80
C LEU A 285 20.39 -3.59 9.30
N ALA A 286 19.87 -2.42 8.92
CA ALA A 286 19.80 -1.95 7.54
C ALA A 286 21.18 -1.93 6.87
N THR A 287 22.18 -1.36 7.57
CA THR A 287 23.58 -1.38 7.10
C THR A 287 24.11 -2.81 6.93
N ALA A 288 23.81 -3.70 7.89
CA ALA A 288 24.31 -5.09 7.86
C ALA A 288 23.75 -5.91 6.70
N ILE A 289 22.56 -5.58 6.20
CA ILE A 289 21.92 -6.26 5.06
C ILE A 289 21.98 -5.46 3.76
N SER A 290 22.56 -4.26 3.78
CA SER A 290 22.67 -3.32 2.64
C SER A 290 21.30 -2.85 2.12
N GLU A 291 20.41 -2.46 3.05
CA GLU A 291 19.08 -1.93 2.77
C GLU A 291 18.88 -0.55 3.41
N ASP A 292 17.85 0.18 2.96
CA ASP A 292 17.43 1.43 3.58
C ASP A 292 16.63 1.18 4.87
N PRO A 293 16.88 1.93 5.97
CA PRO A 293 16.13 1.76 7.21
C PRO A 293 14.62 1.95 7.06
N GLY A 294 14.18 2.90 6.22
CA GLY A 294 12.77 3.13 5.94
C GLY A 294 12.13 1.95 5.22
N THR A 295 12.84 1.34 4.26
CA THR A 295 12.40 0.12 3.57
C THR A 295 12.20 -1.04 4.55
N LEU A 296 13.13 -1.22 5.51
CA LEU A 296 12.96 -2.23 6.56
C LEU A 296 11.69 -2.00 7.36
N GLU A 297 11.47 -0.77 7.84
CA GLU A 297 10.33 -0.43 8.69
C GLU A 297 8.97 -0.47 7.97
N GLU A 298 8.94 -0.17 6.68
CA GLU A 298 7.68 -0.06 5.94
C GLU A 298 7.29 -1.33 5.20
N VAL A 299 8.28 -2.11 4.71
CA VAL A 299 8.03 -3.23 3.80
C VAL A 299 8.19 -4.57 4.51
N TYR A 300 9.29 -4.78 5.24
CA TYR A 300 9.64 -6.08 5.79
C TYR A 300 9.18 -6.30 7.23
N GLU A 301 9.48 -5.36 8.13
CA GLU A 301 9.14 -5.52 9.56
C GLU A 301 7.65 -5.76 9.83
N PRO A 302 6.69 -5.06 9.18
CA PRO A 302 5.28 -5.24 9.49
C PRO A 302 4.80 -6.68 9.29
N PHE A 303 5.28 -7.33 8.24
CA PHE A 303 4.94 -8.73 7.97
C PHE A 303 5.66 -9.68 8.94
N LEU A 304 6.96 -9.50 9.16
CA LEU A 304 7.72 -10.32 10.10
C LEU A 304 7.19 -10.24 11.54
N ILE A 305 6.72 -9.05 11.95
CA ILE A 305 6.11 -8.84 13.27
C ILE A 305 4.73 -9.51 13.33
N LYS A 306 3.89 -9.33 12.31
CA LYS A 306 2.57 -9.95 12.21
C LYS A 306 2.66 -11.47 12.30
N GLU A 307 3.59 -12.08 11.57
CA GLU A 307 3.81 -13.53 11.55
C GLU A 307 4.55 -14.04 12.81
N GLY A 308 4.97 -13.14 13.70
CA GLY A 308 5.60 -13.47 14.95
C GLY A 308 7.08 -13.90 14.85
N PHE A 309 7.77 -13.59 13.76
CA PHE A 309 9.20 -13.83 13.57
C PHE A 309 10.07 -12.80 14.27
N LEU A 310 9.58 -11.56 14.36
CA LEU A 310 10.30 -10.41 14.87
C LEU A 310 9.46 -9.69 15.94
N THR A 311 10.16 -9.16 16.97
CA THR A 311 9.56 -8.29 17.98
C THR A 311 10.31 -6.96 18.01
N ARG A 312 9.56 -5.86 18.07
CA ARG A 312 10.12 -4.51 18.24
C ARG A 312 10.11 -4.14 19.73
N THR A 313 11.29 -3.85 20.26
CA THR A 313 11.47 -3.39 21.64
C THR A 313 12.05 -1.97 21.68
N PRO A 314 12.02 -1.25 22.82
CA PRO A 314 12.68 0.05 22.94
C PRO A 314 14.18 0.03 22.63
N ARG A 315 14.84 -1.13 22.80
CA ARG A 315 16.27 -1.30 22.51
C ARG A 315 16.55 -1.70 21.06
N GLY A 316 15.55 -2.11 20.30
CA GLY A 316 15.68 -2.54 18.91
C GLY A 316 14.90 -3.81 18.58
N ARG A 317 15.28 -4.44 17.48
CA ARG A 317 14.62 -5.62 16.90
C ARG A 317 15.19 -6.88 17.52
N VAL A 318 14.31 -7.82 17.87
CA VAL A 318 14.65 -9.10 18.48
C VAL A 318 13.92 -10.20 17.72
N VAL A 319 14.62 -11.26 17.35
CA VAL A 319 13.99 -12.45 16.76
C VAL A 319 13.29 -13.29 17.81
N THR A 320 12.25 -13.98 17.42
CA THR A 320 11.51 -14.89 18.28
C THR A 320 11.99 -16.33 18.13
N ASP A 321 11.56 -17.24 19.02
CA ASP A 321 11.85 -18.67 18.88
C ASP A 321 11.26 -19.27 17.59
N LEU A 322 10.19 -18.64 17.03
CA LEU A 322 9.61 -19.03 15.75
C LEU A 322 10.59 -18.81 14.60
N ALA A 323 11.37 -17.72 14.64
CA ALA A 323 12.38 -17.45 13.62
C ALA A 323 13.52 -18.48 13.66
N TYR A 324 14.00 -18.85 14.84
CA TYR A 324 15.00 -19.93 14.98
C TYR A 324 14.48 -21.25 14.41
N LYS A 325 13.26 -21.66 14.79
CA LYS A 325 12.63 -22.89 14.28
C LYS A 325 12.45 -22.86 12.76
N HIS A 326 12.09 -21.71 12.21
CA HIS A 326 11.87 -21.53 10.77
C HIS A 326 13.17 -21.75 9.97
N LEU A 327 14.29 -21.23 10.49
CA LEU A 327 15.61 -21.38 9.88
C LEU A 327 16.30 -22.71 10.23
N GLY A 328 15.64 -23.59 11.00
CA GLY A 328 16.21 -24.87 11.44
C GLY A 328 17.33 -24.71 12.46
N LEU A 329 17.37 -23.58 13.20
CA LEU A 329 18.38 -23.25 14.20
C LEU A 329 17.81 -23.39 15.62
N THR A 330 18.68 -23.60 16.59
CA THR A 330 18.33 -23.49 18.02
C THR A 330 19.02 -22.28 18.64
N ARG A 331 18.48 -21.74 19.74
CA ARG A 331 19.13 -20.62 20.44
C ARG A 331 20.55 -20.98 20.95
N ALA A 332 20.79 -22.25 21.29
CA ALA A 332 22.08 -22.75 21.71
C ALA A 332 23.13 -22.71 20.57
N ASP A 333 22.71 -22.91 19.31
CA ASP A 333 23.61 -22.87 18.16
C ASP A 333 24.11 -21.44 17.87
N ALA A 334 23.29 -20.43 18.17
CA ALA A 334 23.64 -19.01 17.97
C ALA A 334 24.77 -18.53 18.95
N ASP A 335 24.92 -19.17 20.09
CA ASP A 335 25.99 -18.84 21.04
C ASP A 335 27.35 -19.51 20.68
N THR A 336 27.34 -20.51 19.79
CA THR A 336 28.53 -21.32 19.45
C THR A 336 29.27 -20.84 18.18
N THR A 337 28.68 -19.97 17.36
CA THR A 337 29.21 -19.55 16.05
C THR A 337 30.16 -18.33 16.10
N LEU A 338 30.85 -18.08 17.22
CA LEU A 338 31.81 -16.98 17.37
C LEU A 338 33.25 -17.48 17.62
N PHE A 339 33.74 -18.33 16.71
CA PHE A 339 35.21 -18.54 16.56
C PHE A 339 35.51 -18.96 15.13
#